data_3165d8fd54619b59cebd5cee407a38b8
#
_entry.id   3165d8fd54619b59cebd5cee407a38b8
#
_cell.length_a   1.000
_cell.length_b   1.000
_cell.length_c   1.000
_cell.angle_alpha   90.00
_cell.angle_beta   90.00
_cell.angle_gamma   90.00
#
_symmetry.space_group_name_H-M   'P 1'
#
loop_
_entity.id
_entity.type
_entity.pdbx_description
1 polymer ?
#
loop_
_entity_poly.entity_id
_entity_poly.type
_entity_poly.pdbx_seq_one_letter_code
_entity_poly.pdbx_strand_id
1 'polypeptide(L)'
;YARHEYLVHLVKAALEINDIPIALHLDHGADFDICKACIDGGFTSVMIDGSHLPYTENVALAKRVAEYAHAHGVVVEAELGQLAGIEDDVNVSAEDASYTKPEEVQDFVEKTGVDSLAIAIGTSHGAFKFTPEQCTRNEDGVLVPPPLRFDILEEIEKRIPGFPIVLHGASSVIPKYVK
;
A
#
# COMPACT_ATOMS: atom_id res chain seq x y z
N TYR A 1 -6.70 -11.54 13.56
CA TYR A 1 -5.64 -12.49 13.22
C TYR A 1 -4.62 -12.64 14.35
N ALA A 2 -3.35 -12.93 14.03
CA ALA A 2 -2.32 -13.09 15.04
C ALA A 2 -1.98 -11.74 15.68
N ARG A 3 -1.77 -11.74 16.99
CA ARG A 3 -1.27 -10.58 17.69
C ARG A 3 0.17 -10.26 17.22
N HIS A 4 0.50 -8.98 17.10
CA HIS A 4 1.82 -8.54 16.64
C HIS A 4 2.97 -9.09 17.49
N GLU A 5 2.77 -9.30 18.79
CA GLU A 5 3.78 -9.91 19.67
C GLU A 5 4.17 -11.33 19.22
N TYR A 6 3.20 -12.14 18.80
CA TYR A 6 3.51 -13.50 18.31
C TYR A 6 4.31 -13.45 17.00
N LEU A 7 3.99 -12.52 16.10
CA LEU A 7 4.70 -12.36 14.83
C LEU A 7 6.15 -11.93 15.07
N VAL A 8 6.39 -11.00 15.98
CA VAL A 8 7.74 -10.56 16.38
C VAL A 8 8.57 -11.75 16.89
N HIS A 9 8.01 -12.57 17.78
CA HIS A 9 8.72 -13.74 18.32
C HIS A 9 8.97 -14.80 17.27
N LEU A 10 8.04 -15.01 16.34
CA LEU A 10 8.19 -15.94 15.23
C LEU A 10 9.33 -15.52 14.30
N VAL A 11 9.39 -14.22 13.95
CA VAL A 11 10.46 -13.68 13.11
C VAL A 11 11.82 -13.73 13.84
N LYS A 12 11.86 -13.42 15.14
CA LYS A 12 13.09 -13.54 15.94
C LYS A 12 13.61 -14.97 15.95
N ALA A 13 12.73 -15.97 16.15
CA ALA A 13 13.11 -17.38 16.08
C ALA A 13 13.63 -17.78 14.69
N ALA A 14 13.03 -17.24 13.60
CA ALA A 14 13.53 -17.48 12.25
C ALA A 14 14.94 -16.91 12.04
N LEU A 15 15.22 -15.73 12.58
CA LEU A 15 16.53 -15.07 12.48
C LEU A 15 17.64 -15.80 13.25
N GLU A 16 17.30 -16.58 14.29
CA GLU A 16 18.28 -17.41 15.02
C GLU A 16 18.86 -18.55 14.17
N ILE A 17 18.15 -19.00 13.15
CA ILE A 17 18.50 -20.17 12.33
C ILE A 17 18.72 -19.83 10.85
N ASN A 18 18.63 -18.55 10.46
CA ASN A 18 18.79 -18.09 9.09
C ASN A 18 19.57 -16.78 9.04
N ASP A 19 20.37 -16.62 7.99
CA ASP A 19 21.05 -15.37 7.64
C ASP A 19 20.29 -14.55 6.57
N ILE A 20 19.03 -14.89 6.31
CA ILE A 20 18.18 -14.19 5.32
C ILE A 20 17.77 -12.85 5.89
N PRO A 21 17.97 -11.73 5.18
CA PRO A 21 17.43 -10.44 5.58
C PRO A 21 15.90 -10.49 5.63
N ILE A 22 15.31 -10.15 6.77
CA ILE A 22 13.86 -10.17 6.98
C ILE A 22 13.40 -8.78 7.43
N ALA A 23 12.46 -8.18 6.69
CA ALA A 23 11.68 -7.04 7.15
C ALA A 23 10.36 -7.55 7.74
N LEU A 24 10.01 -7.09 8.93
CA LEU A 24 8.69 -7.31 9.52
C LEU A 24 7.88 -6.04 9.31
N HIS A 25 6.87 -6.14 8.46
CA HIS A 25 6.05 -5.02 8.00
C HIS A 25 4.61 -5.12 8.51
N LEU A 26 4.05 -4.01 8.98
CA LEU A 26 2.61 -3.85 9.18
C LEU A 26 2.00 -3.40 7.87
N ASP A 27 1.12 -4.22 7.32
CA ASP A 27 0.33 -3.94 6.12
C ASP A 27 -1.01 -3.33 6.52
N HIS A 28 -1.43 -2.25 5.86
CA HIS A 28 -2.69 -1.53 6.08
C HIS A 28 -3.02 -1.21 7.56
N GLY A 29 -2.12 -0.51 8.24
CA GLY A 29 -2.41 0.02 9.58
C GLY A 29 -3.56 1.03 9.55
N ALA A 30 -4.63 0.75 10.31
CA ALA A 30 -5.86 1.55 10.27
C ALA A 30 -5.73 2.91 10.99
N ASP A 31 -4.81 3.02 11.94
CA ASP A 31 -4.64 4.23 12.74
C ASP A 31 -3.22 4.34 13.34
N PHE A 32 -2.96 5.46 13.98
CA PHE A 32 -1.69 5.71 14.65
C PHE A 32 -1.38 4.70 15.76
N ASP A 33 -2.39 4.25 16.50
CA ASP A 33 -2.16 3.44 17.69
C ASP A 33 -1.71 2.03 17.33
N ILE A 34 -2.24 1.45 16.26
CA ILE A 34 -1.75 0.14 15.76
C ILE A 34 -0.34 0.27 15.18
N CYS A 35 -0.03 1.33 14.40
CA CYS A 35 1.32 1.57 13.89
C CYS A 35 2.31 1.70 15.05
N LYS A 36 1.97 2.52 16.06
CA LYS A 36 2.76 2.70 17.27
C LYS A 36 3.00 1.38 17.99
N ALA A 37 1.95 0.58 18.20
CA ALA A 37 2.07 -0.71 18.89
C ALA A 37 2.99 -1.68 18.16
N CYS A 38 2.94 -1.72 16.82
CA CYS A 38 3.83 -2.53 16.00
C CYS A 38 5.29 -2.03 16.07
N ILE A 39 5.52 -0.72 16.00
CA ILE A 39 6.84 -0.11 16.13
C ILE A 39 7.45 -0.44 17.49
N ASP A 40 6.70 -0.21 18.58
CA ASP A 40 7.13 -0.52 19.95
C ASP A 40 7.38 -2.02 20.14
N GLY A 41 6.62 -2.87 19.43
CA GLY A 41 6.78 -4.32 19.43
C GLY A 41 8.00 -4.82 18.67
N GLY A 42 8.63 -4.01 17.83
CA GLY A 42 9.85 -4.34 17.10
C GLY A 42 9.63 -4.63 15.60
N PHE A 43 8.57 -4.13 15.00
CA PHE A 43 8.44 -4.08 13.55
C PHE A 43 9.48 -3.14 12.95
N THR A 44 9.97 -3.49 11.78
CA THR A 44 11.01 -2.73 11.07
C THR A 44 10.46 -1.81 10.00
N SER A 45 9.18 -1.99 9.66
CA SER A 45 8.44 -1.19 8.69
C SER A 45 6.96 -1.19 9.05
N VAL A 46 6.27 -0.08 8.77
CA VAL A 46 4.82 0.03 8.94
C VAL A 46 4.19 0.76 7.76
N MET A 47 2.99 0.35 7.37
CA MET A 47 2.13 1.12 6.48
C MET A 47 1.00 1.74 7.28
N ILE A 48 0.73 3.02 7.04
CA ILE A 48 -0.45 3.73 7.49
C ILE A 48 -1.40 3.96 6.33
N ASP A 49 -2.60 3.43 6.41
CA ASP A 49 -3.62 3.58 5.37
C ASP A 49 -4.66 4.64 5.77
N GLY A 50 -4.42 5.87 5.34
CA GLY A 50 -5.36 6.98 5.45
C GLY A 50 -6.10 7.28 4.13
N SER A 51 -6.06 6.39 3.15
CA SER A 51 -6.61 6.61 1.79
C SER A 51 -8.11 6.91 1.78
N HIS A 52 -8.84 6.41 2.78
CA HIS A 52 -10.27 6.65 2.98
C HIS A 52 -10.60 8.02 3.60
N LEU A 53 -9.58 8.74 4.10
CA LEU A 53 -9.75 10.05 4.72
C LEU A 53 -9.66 11.19 3.68
N PRO A 54 -10.20 12.37 3.98
CA PRO A 54 -9.87 13.57 3.21
C PRO A 54 -8.36 13.81 3.15
N TYR A 55 -7.86 14.31 2.01
CA TYR A 55 -6.43 14.52 1.77
C TYR A 55 -5.66 15.14 2.94
N THR A 56 -6.19 16.21 3.52
CA THR A 56 -5.55 16.93 4.64
C THR A 56 -5.45 16.08 5.92
N GLU A 57 -6.42 15.21 6.15
CA GLU A 57 -6.45 14.30 7.30
C GLU A 57 -5.48 13.12 7.07
N ASN A 58 -5.43 12.57 5.85
CA ASN A 58 -4.44 11.57 5.47
C ASN A 58 -3.02 12.11 5.63
N VAL A 59 -2.73 13.34 5.14
CA VAL A 59 -1.44 14.00 5.35
C VAL A 59 -1.09 14.12 6.84
N ALA A 60 -2.04 14.56 7.66
CA ALA A 60 -1.79 14.74 9.10
C ALA A 60 -1.52 13.42 9.81
N LEU A 61 -2.28 12.37 9.46
CA LEU A 61 -2.12 11.03 10.01
C LEU A 61 -0.78 10.40 9.59
N ALA A 62 -0.49 10.39 8.28
CA ALA A 62 0.76 9.83 7.74
C ALA A 62 2.00 10.54 8.31
N LYS A 63 1.97 11.88 8.40
CA LYS A 63 3.04 12.65 9.03
C LYS A 63 3.28 12.25 10.48
N ARG A 64 2.21 12.15 11.27
CA ARG A 64 2.31 11.75 12.68
C ARG A 64 2.94 10.36 12.84
N VAL A 65 2.59 9.41 11.98
CA VAL A 65 3.18 8.07 11.98
C VAL A 65 4.64 8.13 11.56
N ALA A 66 4.98 8.87 10.49
CA ALA A 66 6.35 9.02 10.01
C ALA A 66 7.28 9.63 11.07
N GLU A 67 6.85 10.70 11.73
CA GLU A 67 7.62 11.33 12.81
C GLU A 67 7.90 10.35 13.97
N TYR A 68 6.90 9.56 14.36
CA TYR A 68 7.06 8.55 15.40
C TYR A 68 7.98 7.40 14.97
N ALA A 69 7.75 6.86 13.79
CA ALA A 69 8.50 5.73 13.25
C ALA A 69 9.98 6.07 13.05
N HIS A 70 10.28 7.22 12.46
CA HIS A 70 11.65 7.69 12.21
C HIS A 70 12.43 7.91 13.52
N ALA A 71 11.77 8.38 14.60
CA ALA A 71 12.38 8.47 15.90
C ALA A 71 12.81 7.11 16.49
N HIS A 72 12.23 6.01 15.96
CA HIS A 72 12.55 4.63 16.34
C HIS A 72 13.35 3.87 15.26
N GLY A 73 13.76 4.52 14.18
CA GLY A 73 14.51 3.91 13.09
C GLY A 73 13.68 2.95 12.21
N VAL A 74 12.36 3.16 12.16
CA VAL A 74 11.39 2.36 11.38
C VAL A 74 10.96 3.16 10.15
N VAL A 75 10.88 2.50 8.98
CA VAL A 75 10.42 3.10 7.73
C VAL A 75 8.90 3.06 7.62
N VAL A 76 8.35 4.01 6.87
CA VAL A 76 6.90 4.20 6.75
C VAL A 76 6.46 4.21 5.29
N GLU A 77 5.45 3.40 5.01
CA GLU A 77 4.64 3.47 3.80
C GLU A 77 3.33 4.20 4.11
N ALA A 78 2.82 4.96 3.14
CA ALA A 78 1.46 5.50 3.18
C ALA A 78 0.74 5.21 1.87
N GLU A 79 -0.56 5.48 1.82
CA GLU A 79 -1.38 5.27 0.62
C GLU A 79 -2.06 6.56 0.17
N LEU A 80 -2.05 6.78 -1.15
CA LEU A 80 -2.74 7.88 -1.81
C LEU A 80 -3.53 7.37 -3.02
N GLY A 81 -4.83 7.64 -3.04
CA GLY A 81 -5.81 6.97 -3.87
C GLY A 81 -6.39 5.76 -3.12
N GLN A 82 -7.48 5.21 -3.60
CA GLN A 82 -8.20 4.16 -2.89
C GLN A 82 -8.47 2.98 -3.83
N LEU A 83 -7.88 1.81 -3.51
CA LEU A 83 -8.10 0.60 -4.29
C LEU A 83 -9.46 -0.03 -3.97
N ALA A 84 -10.13 -0.54 -5.00
CA ALA A 84 -11.32 -1.37 -4.81
C ALA A 84 -10.94 -2.77 -4.30
N GLY A 85 -11.88 -3.43 -3.62
CA GLY A 85 -11.75 -4.83 -3.20
C GLY A 85 -11.85 -5.02 -1.70
N ILE A 86 -11.61 -6.25 -1.28
CA ILE A 86 -11.68 -6.67 0.12
C ILE A 86 -10.33 -7.26 0.51
N GLU A 87 -9.70 -6.67 1.50
CA GLU A 87 -8.49 -7.19 2.13
C GLU A 87 -8.57 -6.93 3.63
N ASP A 88 -8.55 -8.01 4.41
CA ASP A 88 -8.73 -7.98 5.85
C ASP A 88 -9.95 -7.15 6.29
N ASP A 89 -9.74 -6.04 6.97
CA ASP A 89 -10.80 -5.13 7.43
C ASP A 89 -11.11 -4.01 6.41
N VAL A 90 -10.34 -3.92 5.32
CA VAL A 90 -10.54 -2.94 4.24
C VAL A 90 -11.55 -3.50 3.24
N ASN A 91 -12.64 -2.77 3.02
CA ASN A 91 -13.69 -3.12 2.06
C ASN A 91 -14.12 -1.89 1.28
N VAL A 92 -13.62 -1.77 0.05
CA VAL A 92 -13.89 -0.63 -0.84
C VAL A 92 -14.65 -1.11 -2.07
N SER A 93 -15.83 -0.52 -2.30
CA SER A 93 -16.59 -0.79 -3.52
C SER A 93 -15.87 -0.25 -4.76
N ALA A 94 -16.19 -0.79 -5.93
CA ALA A 94 -15.64 -0.26 -7.19
C ALA A 94 -16.08 1.19 -7.47
N GLU A 95 -17.19 1.64 -6.86
CA GLU A 95 -17.72 3.00 -7.01
C GLU A 95 -16.96 3.99 -6.09
N ASP A 96 -16.47 3.52 -4.94
CA ASP A 96 -15.72 4.32 -3.98
C ASP A 96 -14.22 4.37 -4.29
N ALA A 97 -13.72 3.46 -5.13
CA ALA A 97 -12.32 3.44 -5.55
C ALA A 97 -11.94 4.70 -6.33
N SER A 98 -10.76 5.22 -6.05
CA SER A 98 -10.24 6.41 -6.73
C SER A 98 -8.79 6.23 -7.15
N TYR A 99 -8.48 6.62 -8.38
CA TYR A 99 -7.09 6.65 -8.83
C TYR A 99 -6.29 7.71 -8.08
N THR A 100 -5.01 7.42 -7.87
CA THR A 100 -4.06 8.43 -7.37
C THR A 100 -3.97 9.61 -8.33
N LYS A 101 -4.00 10.82 -7.79
CA LYS A 101 -3.81 12.04 -8.56
C LYS A 101 -2.33 12.42 -8.52
N PRO A 102 -1.61 12.35 -9.65
CA PRO A 102 -0.16 12.61 -9.67
C PRO A 102 0.23 13.98 -9.14
N GLU A 103 -0.65 14.97 -9.30
CA GLU A 103 -0.42 16.34 -8.83
C GLU A 103 -0.40 16.47 -7.29
N GLU A 104 -1.01 15.53 -6.57
CA GLU A 104 -1.03 15.52 -5.10
C GLU A 104 0.19 14.80 -4.51
N VAL A 105 0.86 13.93 -5.28
CA VAL A 105 1.87 13.00 -4.78
C VAL A 105 3.10 13.71 -4.21
N GLN A 106 3.66 14.69 -4.94
CA GLN A 106 4.84 15.42 -4.49
C GLN A 106 4.56 16.16 -3.19
N ASP A 107 3.45 16.90 -3.13
CA ASP A 107 3.03 17.65 -1.94
C ASP A 107 2.79 16.71 -0.74
N PHE A 108 2.20 15.52 -1.01
CA PHE A 108 1.97 14.51 0.02
C PHE A 108 3.29 14.00 0.62
N VAL A 109 4.22 13.55 -0.22
CA VAL A 109 5.52 13.02 0.22
C VAL A 109 6.33 14.08 0.97
N GLU A 110 6.38 15.31 0.45
CA GLU A 110 7.10 16.42 1.09
C GLU A 110 6.52 16.79 2.47
N LYS A 111 5.20 16.75 2.62
CA LYS A 111 4.53 17.09 3.88
C LYS A 111 4.58 16.00 4.92
N THR A 112 4.51 14.74 4.50
CA THR A 112 4.42 13.59 5.40
C THR A 112 5.79 13.05 5.79
N GLY A 113 6.76 13.09 4.85
CA GLY A 113 8.08 12.51 5.02
C GLY A 113 8.10 10.99 5.02
N VAL A 114 7.09 10.32 4.44
CA VAL A 114 7.06 8.86 4.30
C VAL A 114 8.17 8.36 3.37
N ASP A 115 8.57 7.09 3.51
CA ASP A 115 9.70 6.49 2.80
C ASP A 115 9.26 5.78 1.52
N SER A 116 7.99 5.38 1.42
CA SER A 116 7.38 4.81 0.23
C SER A 116 5.90 5.17 0.14
N LEU A 117 5.34 5.07 -1.06
CA LEU A 117 3.95 5.44 -1.31
C LEU A 117 3.24 4.36 -2.14
N ALA A 118 2.17 3.82 -1.57
CA ALA A 118 1.22 2.99 -2.29
C ALA A 118 0.30 3.87 -3.14
N ILE A 119 0.10 3.46 -4.40
CA ILE A 119 -0.69 4.19 -5.39
C ILE A 119 -1.79 3.32 -6.00
N ALA A 120 -2.91 3.94 -6.32
CA ALA A 120 -4.03 3.32 -7.00
C ALA A 120 -3.99 3.61 -8.50
N ILE A 121 -3.66 2.59 -9.30
CA ILE A 121 -3.61 2.67 -10.77
C ILE A 121 -4.52 1.65 -11.46
N GLY A 122 -5.46 1.05 -10.71
CA GLY A 122 -6.44 0.10 -11.27
C GLY A 122 -6.21 -1.34 -10.89
N THR A 123 -5.34 -1.64 -9.93
CA THR A 123 -5.32 -2.94 -9.25
C THR A 123 -6.45 -3.05 -8.23
N SER A 124 -6.68 -4.21 -7.67
CA SER A 124 -7.73 -4.47 -6.69
C SER A 124 -7.28 -5.46 -5.65
N HIS A 125 -7.70 -5.28 -4.41
CA HIS A 125 -7.48 -6.22 -3.32
C HIS A 125 -8.34 -7.50 -3.45
N GLY A 126 -7.93 -8.58 -2.78
CA GLY A 126 -8.69 -9.82 -2.68
C GLY A 126 -8.49 -10.82 -3.81
N ALA A 127 -9.12 -11.98 -3.68
CA ALA A 127 -8.99 -13.11 -4.60
C ALA A 127 -9.87 -12.97 -5.85
N PHE A 128 -11.02 -12.30 -5.74
CA PHE A 128 -11.98 -12.06 -6.84
C PHE A 128 -12.02 -10.57 -7.15
N LYS A 129 -11.10 -10.13 -7.99
CA LYS A 129 -10.76 -8.73 -8.17
C LYS A 129 -11.64 -7.97 -9.15
N PHE A 130 -12.18 -8.65 -10.16
CA PHE A 130 -13.03 -8.04 -11.18
C PHE A 130 -14.22 -8.94 -11.47
N THR A 131 -15.42 -8.38 -11.47
CA THR A 131 -16.61 -9.10 -11.92
C THR A 131 -16.60 -9.23 -13.45
N PRO A 132 -17.33 -10.21 -14.04
CA PRO A 132 -17.44 -10.34 -15.48
C PRO A 132 -17.94 -9.06 -16.18
N GLU A 133 -18.76 -8.26 -15.49
CA GLU A 133 -19.31 -6.99 -15.97
C GLU A 133 -18.23 -5.88 -16.06
N GLN A 134 -17.23 -5.94 -15.21
CA GLN A 134 -16.09 -5.03 -15.21
C GLN A 134 -15.01 -5.40 -16.24
N CYS A 135 -15.06 -6.63 -16.75
CA CYS A 135 -14.11 -7.14 -17.73
C CYS A 135 -14.60 -6.95 -19.16
N THR A 136 -13.68 -6.78 -20.08
CA THR A 136 -13.93 -6.89 -21.53
C THR A 136 -13.58 -8.29 -22.04
N ARG A 137 -14.19 -8.73 -23.15
CA ARG A 137 -13.77 -9.97 -23.82
C ARG A 137 -12.80 -9.64 -24.94
N ASN A 138 -11.66 -10.34 -24.97
CA ASN A 138 -10.75 -10.27 -26.11
C ASN A 138 -11.27 -11.08 -27.31
N GLU A 139 -10.52 -11.09 -28.41
CA GLU A 139 -10.87 -11.80 -29.65
C GLU A 139 -11.05 -13.32 -29.45
N ASP A 140 -10.36 -13.91 -28.45
CA ASP A 140 -10.47 -15.31 -28.06
C ASP A 140 -11.62 -15.59 -27.08
N GLY A 141 -12.43 -14.57 -26.74
CA GLY A 141 -13.54 -14.66 -25.79
C GLY A 141 -13.14 -14.72 -24.32
N VAL A 142 -11.85 -14.52 -23.99
CA VAL A 142 -11.33 -14.51 -22.63
C VAL A 142 -11.64 -13.17 -21.96
N LEU A 143 -12.08 -13.21 -20.70
CA LEU A 143 -12.30 -12.01 -19.88
C LEU A 143 -10.96 -11.35 -19.54
N VAL A 144 -10.84 -10.07 -19.86
CA VAL A 144 -9.66 -9.26 -19.60
C VAL A 144 -10.06 -8.13 -18.65
N PRO A 145 -9.37 -7.97 -17.52
CA PRO A 145 -9.62 -6.87 -16.60
C PRO A 145 -9.34 -5.51 -17.25
N PRO A 146 -9.84 -4.39 -16.67
CA PRO A 146 -9.48 -3.05 -17.13
C PRO A 146 -7.96 -2.86 -17.18
N PRO A 147 -7.46 -2.08 -18.15
CA PRO A 147 -6.03 -1.79 -18.23
C PRO A 147 -5.58 -0.96 -17.04
N LEU A 148 -4.36 -1.23 -16.58
CA LEU A 148 -3.73 -0.39 -15.56
C LEU A 148 -3.41 0.99 -16.13
N ARG A 149 -3.53 2.02 -15.29
CA ARG A 149 -3.24 3.41 -15.59
C ARG A 149 -1.75 3.71 -15.42
N PHE A 150 -0.93 3.13 -16.30
CA PHE A 150 0.52 3.39 -16.32
C PHE A 150 0.87 4.84 -16.59
N ASP A 151 -0.02 5.60 -17.24
CA ASP A 151 0.12 7.04 -17.41
C ASP A 151 0.22 7.80 -16.07
N ILE A 152 -0.51 7.34 -15.03
CA ILE A 152 -0.40 7.87 -13.67
C ILE A 152 0.99 7.58 -13.09
N LEU A 153 1.46 6.32 -13.20
CA LEU A 153 2.78 5.93 -12.70
C LEU A 153 3.91 6.72 -13.41
N GLU A 154 3.84 6.88 -14.73
CA GLU A 154 4.81 7.64 -15.50
C GLU A 154 4.85 9.12 -15.09
N GLU A 155 3.70 9.71 -14.80
CA GLU A 155 3.62 11.10 -14.35
C GLU A 155 4.14 11.27 -12.92
N ILE A 156 3.89 10.30 -12.03
CA ILE A 156 4.43 10.27 -10.66
C ILE A 156 5.96 10.19 -10.72
N GLU A 157 6.53 9.28 -11.51
CA GLU A 157 7.99 9.13 -11.67
C GLU A 157 8.66 10.42 -12.16
N LYS A 158 8.00 11.21 -13.02
CA LYS A 158 8.53 12.53 -13.44
C LYS A 158 8.55 13.55 -12.31
N ARG A 159 7.60 13.48 -11.38
CA ARG A 159 7.45 14.43 -10.27
C ARG A 159 8.38 14.14 -9.10
N ILE A 160 8.52 12.86 -8.77
CA ILE A 160 9.34 12.36 -7.65
C ILE A 160 10.27 11.23 -8.13
N PRO A 161 11.23 11.52 -9.02
CA PRO A 161 12.04 10.49 -9.66
C PRO A 161 12.82 9.66 -8.64
N GLY A 162 12.71 8.33 -8.77
CA GLY A 162 13.39 7.37 -7.90
C GLY A 162 12.81 7.24 -6.49
N PHE A 163 11.67 7.86 -6.19
CA PHE A 163 10.97 7.63 -4.93
C PHE A 163 10.31 6.23 -4.94
N PRO A 164 10.42 5.43 -3.86
CA PRO A 164 9.83 4.09 -3.82
C PRO A 164 8.30 4.11 -3.95
N ILE A 165 7.79 3.47 -5.00
CA ILE A 165 6.36 3.30 -5.25
C ILE A 165 5.96 1.86 -5.01
N VAL A 166 4.84 1.66 -4.31
CA VAL A 166 4.26 0.35 -3.99
C VAL A 166 2.97 0.15 -4.77
N LEU A 167 2.74 -1.07 -5.25
CA LEU A 167 1.54 -1.45 -5.97
C LEU A 167 0.84 -2.59 -5.24
N HIS A 168 -0.15 -2.24 -4.43
CA HIS A 168 -1.04 -3.21 -3.80
C HIS A 168 -1.95 -3.90 -4.82
N GLY A 169 -2.47 -5.08 -4.47
CA GLY A 169 -3.34 -5.81 -5.36
C GLY A 169 -2.68 -6.38 -6.63
N ALA A 170 -1.36 -6.37 -6.70
CA ALA A 170 -0.60 -6.77 -7.90
C ALA A 170 -0.71 -8.25 -8.29
N SER A 171 -1.16 -9.12 -7.39
CA SER A 171 -1.38 -10.55 -7.67
C SER A 171 -2.40 -10.83 -8.78
N SER A 172 -3.23 -9.85 -9.15
CA SER A 172 -4.15 -9.92 -10.30
C SER A 172 -3.59 -9.40 -11.61
N VAL A 173 -2.40 -8.81 -11.56
CA VAL A 173 -1.76 -8.23 -12.75
C VAL A 173 -1.29 -9.35 -13.67
N ILE A 174 -1.66 -9.27 -14.96
CA ILE A 174 -1.25 -10.27 -15.94
C ILE A 174 0.27 -10.25 -16.13
N PRO A 175 0.93 -11.42 -16.30
CA PRO A 175 2.39 -11.54 -16.28
C PRO A 175 3.14 -10.63 -17.25
N LYS A 176 2.52 -10.21 -18.35
CA LYS A 176 3.16 -9.31 -19.33
C LYS A 176 3.44 -7.90 -18.78
N TYR A 177 2.76 -7.50 -17.71
CA TYR A 177 2.95 -6.19 -17.06
C TYR A 177 3.86 -6.26 -15.81
N VAL A 178 4.29 -7.45 -15.40
CA VAL A 178 5.15 -7.68 -14.22
C VAL A 178 6.63 -7.73 -14.59
N LYS A 179 6.98 -7.50 -15.85
CA LYS A 179 8.37 -7.60 -16.35
C LYS A 179 9.01 -6.23 -16.47
#